data_42f3df491f831bcd48f04f744d4f3840
#
_entry.id   42f3df491f831bcd48f04f744d4f3840
#
_cell.length_a   1.000
_cell.length_b   1.000
_cell.length_c   1.000
_cell.angle_alpha   90.00
_cell.angle_beta   90.00
_cell.angle_gamma   90.00
#
_symmetry.space_group_name_H-M   'P 1'
#
loop_
_entity.id
_entity.type
_entity.pdbx_description
1 polymer ?
#
loop_
_entity_poly.entity_id
_entity_poly.type
_entity_poly.pdbx_seq_one_letter_code
_entity_poly.pdbx_strand_id
1 'polypeptide(L)'
;MTDFTLPEATKALARRTRQFVIDKIIPFERDPRLTQHGPTDSLRAELVALAKAEGLLTPQAPTELGGMGFDHATQAAVFEAAGWSTLGPVAMNCAAPDEGNMYLLSRIARPDQVKQFLAPMVSGERRSVFAMTEPDGAGSDPGQLKTKAVFNGNDYEISGLKWLITGANGAKTWIIMANVEPNAHGAHGPTLFLCEGDTPGIQIERVMDSMDRNYVEGHCVVRFEGLRLGPSHLLGEIGSAFRYAQMRLAPARLTHCMRWLGAAARCQHIALEHARVRTAFGKPLLAHQGVNFMLADNEIALHQARLAIRHVAWLLDNGVRARHESSIVKASVSEDLFKVADRCVQILGGIGVTSETVVEMIFRDMRPFRLYDGPTEVHKFAIATQLERQGSAFTDPVGW
;
A
#
# COMPACT_ATOMS: atom_id res chain seq x y z
N MET A 1 -8.54 21.76 -22.82
CA MET A 1 -9.52 20.66 -22.79
C MET A 1 -8.86 19.53 -22.05
N THR A 2 -9.40 19.13 -20.90
CA THR A 2 -8.80 18.02 -20.10
C THR A 2 -9.06 16.73 -20.84
N ASP A 3 -8.02 16.10 -21.38
CA ASP A 3 -8.12 14.80 -22.03
C ASP A 3 -8.08 13.69 -20.97
N PHE A 4 -9.18 13.00 -20.77
CA PHE A 4 -9.30 11.87 -19.87
C PHE A 4 -8.84 10.53 -20.50
N THR A 5 -8.42 10.55 -21.78
CA THR A 5 -7.93 9.34 -22.46
C THR A 5 -6.51 9.02 -22.01
N LEU A 6 -6.26 7.76 -21.70
CA LEU A 6 -4.90 7.29 -21.47
C LEU A 6 -4.16 7.19 -22.82
N PRO A 7 -2.87 7.53 -22.88
CA PRO A 7 -2.03 7.26 -24.04
C PRO A 7 -2.12 5.78 -24.45
N GLU A 8 -2.06 5.51 -25.75
CA GLU A 8 -2.13 4.12 -26.25
C GLU A 8 -1.02 3.23 -25.71
N ALA A 9 0.19 3.77 -25.51
CA ALA A 9 1.29 3.06 -24.87
C ALA A 9 0.94 2.61 -23.44
N THR A 10 0.33 3.50 -22.64
CA THR A 10 -0.13 3.20 -21.27
C THR A 10 -1.24 2.14 -21.28
N LYS A 11 -2.19 2.23 -22.21
CA LYS A 11 -3.25 1.21 -22.38
C LYS A 11 -2.67 -0.15 -22.77
N ALA A 12 -1.72 -0.18 -23.70
CA ALA A 12 -1.04 -1.40 -24.13
C ALA A 12 -0.27 -2.04 -22.96
N LEU A 13 0.43 -1.23 -22.17
CA LEU A 13 1.16 -1.69 -21.00
C LEU A 13 0.22 -2.25 -19.93
N ALA A 14 -0.89 -1.58 -19.63
CA ALA A 14 -1.89 -2.06 -18.68
C ALA A 14 -2.52 -3.38 -19.15
N ARG A 15 -2.84 -3.53 -20.44
CA ARG A 15 -3.31 -4.81 -21.02
C ARG A 15 -2.27 -5.92 -20.86
N ARG A 16 -0.99 -5.64 -21.19
CA ARG A 16 0.12 -6.59 -21.01
C ARG A 16 0.29 -6.98 -19.55
N THR A 17 0.24 -6.02 -18.62
CA THR A 17 0.31 -6.27 -17.18
C THR A 17 -0.84 -7.17 -16.72
N ARG A 18 -2.07 -6.86 -17.13
CA ARG A 18 -3.23 -7.71 -16.79
C ARG A 18 -3.10 -9.12 -17.33
N GLN A 19 -2.65 -9.28 -18.58
CA GLN A 19 -2.44 -10.59 -19.18
C GLN A 19 -1.36 -11.38 -18.44
N PHE A 20 -0.24 -10.75 -18.10
CA PHE A 20 0.79 -11.33 -17.25
C PHE A 20 0.22 -11.82 -15.91
N VAL A 21 -0.60 -11.00 -15.24
CA VAL A 21 -1.22 -11.39 -13.98
C VAL A 21 -2.15 -12.59 -14.16
N ILE A 22 -2.95 -12.60 -15.23
CA ILE A 22 -3.86 -13.72 -15.51
C ILE A 22 -3.08 -15.01 -15.77
N ASP A 23 -2.09 -14.97 -16.65
CA ASP A 23 -1.41 -16.18 -17.15
C ASP A 23 -0.36 -16.70 -16.18
N LYS A 24 0.33 -15.81 -15.45
CA LYS A 24 1.53 -16.17 -14.69
C LYS A 24 1.37 -16.03 -13.17
N ILE A 25 0.44 -15.19 -12.68
CA ILE A 25 0.33 -14.90 -11.24
C ILE A 25 -0.90 -15.57 -10.62
N ILE A 26 -2.05 -15.52 -11.26
CA ILE A 26 -3.28 -16.16 -10.75
C ILE A 26 -3.11 -17.66 -10.43
N PRO A 27 -2.32 -18.46 -11.19
CA PRO A 27 -2.06 -19.85 -10.83
C PRO A 27 -1.50 -20.05 -9.41
N PHE A 28 -0.80 -19.06 -8.86
CA PHE A 28 -0.24 -19.10 -7.51
C PHE A 28 -1.22 -18.75 -6.39
N GLU A 29 -2.44 -18.35 -6.66
CA GLU A 29 -3.44 -18.00 -5.63
C GLU A 29 -3.87 -19.21 -4.77
N ARG A 30 -3.54 -20.42 -5.23
CA ARG A 30 -3.74 -21.67 -4.48
C ARG A 30 -2.43 -22.36 -4.10
N ASP A 31 -1.30 -21.66 -4.22
CA ASP A 31 0.01 -22.19 -3.82
C ASP A 31 0.06 -22.37 -2.30
N PRO A 32 0.54 -23.50 -1.78
CA PRO A 32 0.62 -23.76 -0.33
C PRO A 32 1.54 -22.77 0.41
N ARG A 33 2.42 -22.06 -0.29
CA ARG A 33 3.26 -20.99 0.26
C ARG A 33 2.48 -19.66 0.45
N LEU A 34 1.23 -19.58 0.00
CA LEU A 34 0.29 -18.54 0.41
C LEU A 34 -0.35 -18.99 1.72
N THR A 35 0.25 -18.59 2.84
CA THR A 35 -0.11 -19.02 4.20
C THR A 35 -1.21 -18.13 4.81
N GLN A 36 -1.60 -18.40 6.05
CA GLN A 36 -2.46 -17.49 6.82
C GLN A 36 -1.81 -16.13 7.10
N HIS A 37 -0.48 -16.03 7.00
CA HIS A 37 0.29 -14.81 7.16
C HIS A 37 0.73 -14.20 5.81
N GLY A 38 0.06 -14.59 4.72
CA GLY A 38 0.36 -14.12 3.37
C GLY A 38 1.42 -14.96 2.64
N PRO A 39 1.92 -14.44 1.51
CA PRO A 39 2.96 -15.11 0.73
C PRO A 39 4.25 -15.24 1.54
N THR A 40 4.90 -16.40 1.46
CA THR A 40 6.25 -16.57 1.99
C THR A 40 7.28 -15.83 1.14
N ASP A 41 8.48 -15.58 1.70
CA ASP A 41 9.60 -15.03 0.94
C ASP A 41 10.00 -15.88 -0.27
N SER A 42 9.89 -17.22 -0.16
CA SER A 42 10.18 -18.12 -1.28
C SER A 42 9.16 -17.98 -2.41
N LEU A 43 7.86 -17.81 -2.10
CA LEU A 43 6.85 -17.53 -3.12
C LEU A 43 7.09 -16.15 -3.75
N ARG A 44 7.33 -15.12 -2.93
CA ARG A 44 7.66 -13.78 -3.43
C ARG A 44 8.84 -13.80 -4.40
N ALA A 45 9.92 -14.49 -4.05
CA ALA A 45 11.11 -14.56 -4.89
C ALA A 45 10.81 -15.13 -6.29
N GLU A 46 9.99 -16.16 -6.36
CA GLU A 46 9.55 -16.75 -7.63
C GLU A 46 8.66 -15.77 -8.43
N LEU A 47 7.67 -15.16 -7.78
CA LEU A 47 6.79 -14.18 -8.42
C LEU A 47 7.56 -12.97 -8.97
N VAL A 48 8.53 -12.45 -8.21
CA VAL A 48 9.41 -11.34 -8.62
C VAL A 48 10.27 -11.75 -9.82
N ALA A 49 10.79 -12.98 -9.84
CA ALA A 49 11.56 -13.48 -10.98
C ALA A 49 10.71 -13.54 -12.26
N LEU A 50 9.44 -13.95 -12.17
CA LEU A 50 8.50 -13.94 -13.29
C LEU A 50 8.26 -12.53 -13.83
N ALA A 51 8.01 -11.55 -12.96
CA ALA A 51 7.78 -10.16 -13.36
C ALA A 51 9.06 -9.54 -13.96
N LYS A 52 10.24 -9.88 -13.41
CA LYS A 52 11.54 -9.46 -13.96
C LYS A 52 11.78 -10.01 -15.35
N ALA A 53 11.51 -11.29 -15.58
CA ALA A 53 11.64 -11.93 -16.90
C ALA A 53 10.69 -11.31 -17.93
N GLU A 54 9.51 -10.85 -17.49
CA GLU A 54 8.52 -10.17 -18.33
C GLU A 54 8.85 -8.68 -18.54
N GLY A 55 9.85 -8.10 -17.84
CA GLY A 55 10.16 -6.68 -17.91
C GLY A 55 9.07 -5.79 -17.29
N LEU A 56 8.44 -6.25 -16.21
CA LEU A 56 7.36 -5.53 -15.47
C LEU A 56 7.74 -5.25 -14.02
N LEU A 57 9.02 -5.42 -13.63
CA LEU A 57 9.44 -5.25 -12.26
C LEU A 57 9.61 -3.77 -11.89
N THR A 58 9.12 -3.40 -10.71
CA THR A 58 9.33 -2.12 -10.03
C THR A 58 8.97 -0.91 -10.91
N PRO A 59 7.71 -0.81 -11.37
CA PRO A 59 7.27 0.22 -12.32
C PRO A 59 7.38 1.65 -11.79
N GLN A 60 7.33 1.85 -10.47
CA GLN A 60 7.35 3.16 -9.81
C GLN A 60 8.76 3.70 -9.54
N ALA A 61 9.78 2.84 -9.52
CA ALA A 61 11.12 3.28 -9.10
C ALA A 61 11.90 3.96 -10.24
N PRO A 62 12.89 4.81 -9.89
CA PRO A 62 13.71 5.51 -10.86
C PRO A 62 14.43 4.59 -11.85
N THR A 63 14.53 5.02 -13.10
CA THR A 63 15.18 4.24 -14.17
C THR A 63 16.68 4.06 -13.95
N GLU A 64 17.35 5.03 -13.35
CA GLU A 64 18.77 4.97 -12.99
C GLU A 64 19.09 3.90 -11.95
N LEU A 65 18.08 3.41 -11.23
CA LEU A 65 18.19 2.29 -10.28
C LEU A 65 17.66 0.97 -10.86
N GLY A 66 17.23 0.96 -12.10
CA GLY A 66 16.68 -0.22 -12.77
C GLY A 66 15.17 -0.38 -12.66
N GLY A 67 14.44 0.62 -12.15
CA GLY A 67 12.99 0.70 -12.21
C GLY A 67 12.48 1.16 -13.59
N MET A 68 11.17 1.27 -13.74
CA MET A 68 10.58 1.71 -15.01
C MET A 68 10.29 3.22 -15.06
N GLY A 69 10.36 3.93 -13.94
CA GLY A 69 10.25 5.39 -13.86
C GLY A 69 8.89 5.95 -14.26
N PHE A 70 7.80 5.17 -14.11
CA PHE A 70 6.49 5.64 -14.54
C PHE A 70 5.95 6.76 -13.66
N ASP A 71 5.34 7.75 -14.31
CA ASP A 71 4.54 8.78 -13.67
C ASP A 71 3.29 8.18 -12.98
N HIS A 72 2.64 8.96 -12.12
CA HIS A 72 1.49 8.48 -11.35
C HIS A 72 0.29 8.13 -12.23
N ALA A 73 0.11 8.83 -13.36
CA ALA A 73 -0.96 8.55 -14.32
C ALA A 73 -0.77 7.17 -14.98
N THR A 74 0.45 6.83 -15.38
CA THR A 74 0.80 5.50 -15.89
C THR A 74 0.71 4.44 -14.80
N GLN A 75 1.23 4.75 -13.59
CA GLN A 75 1.10 3.86 -12.43
C GLN A 75 -0.37 3.54 -12.14
N ALA A 76 -1.30 4.50 -12.25
CA ALA A 76 -2.72 4.26 -12.00
C ALA A 76 -3.29 3.13 -12.86
N ALA A 77 -2.94 3.09 -14.14
CA ALA A 77 -3.40 2.04 -15.05
C ALA A 77 -2.68 0.68 -14.82
N VAL A 78 -1.37 0.74 -14.59
CA VAL A 78 -0.54 -0.46 -14.39
C VAL A 78 -0.84 -1.13 -13.05
N PHE A 79 -1.02 -0.34 -11.98
CA PHE A 79 -1.31 -0.89 -10.64
C PHE A 79 -2.76 -1.41 -10.53
N GLU A 80 -3.72 -0.79 -11.23
CA GLU A 80 -5.06 -1.37 -11.38
C GLU A 80 -4.97 -2.74 -12.07
N ALA A 81 -4.18 -2.85 -13.14
CA ALA A 81 -3.98 -4.11 -13.83
C ALA A 81 -3.25 -5.16 -12.98
N ALA A 82 -2.21 -4.75 -12.23
CA ALA A 82 -1.51 -5.60 -11.28
C ALA A 82 -2.43 -6.10 -10.16
N GLY A 83 -3.28 -5.23 -9.63
CA GLY A 83 -4.26 -5.52 -8.58
C GLY A 83 -5.34 -6.52 -8.98
N TRP A 84 -5.41 -6.97 -10.23
CA TRP A 84 -6.29 -8.05 -10.67
C TRP A 84 -6.06 -9.38 -9.92
N SER A 85 -4.87 -9.56 -9.34
CA SER A 85 -4.58 -10.53 -8.29
C SER A 85 -3.91 -9.80 -7.12
N THR A 86 -4.23 -10.17 -5.88
CA THR A 86 -3.54 -9.62 -4.70
C THR A 86 -2.04 -9.96 -4.69
N LEU A 87 -1.63 -11.00 -5.40
CA LEU A 87 -0.23 -11.37 -5.63
C LEU A 87 0.45 -10.57 -6.75
N GLY A 88 -0.32 -9.91 -7.64
CA GLY A 88 0.25 -9.14 -8.75
C GLY A 88 1.15 -7.99 -8.28
N PRO A 89 0.74 -7.14 -7.32
CA PRO A 89 1.61 -6.12 -6.75
C PRO A 89 2.86 -6.68 -6.06
N VAL A 90 2.77 -7.87 -5.44
CA VAL A 90 3.92 -8.57 -4.84
C VAL A 90 4.91 -8.98 -5.93
N ALA A 91 4.42 -9.59 -7.00
CA ALA A 91 5.22 -10.01 -8.15
C ALA A 91 5.94 -8.83 -8.81
N MET A 92 5.23 -7.74 -9.04
CA MET A 92 5.76 -6.55 -9.70
C MET A 92 6.55 -5.63 -8.76
N ASN A 93 6.78 -6.04 -7.50
CA ASN A 93 7.52 -5.27 -6.51
C ASN A 93 6.96 -3.84 -6.32
N CYS A 94 5.65 -3.71 -6.40
CA CYS A 94 4.91 -2.47 -6.19
C CYS A 94 3.87 -2.59 -5.05
N ALA A 95 4.04 -3.59 -4.16
CA ALA A 95 3.25 -3.74 -2.96
C ALA A 95 3.80 -2.88 -1.81
N ALA A 96 2.93 -2.56 -0.85
CA ALA A 96 3.37 -1.98 0.42
C ALA A 96 4.04 -3.06 1.31
N PRO A 97 4.99 -2.68 2.18
CA PRO A 97 5.48 -1.33 2.44
C PRO A 97 6.58 -0.87 1.48
N ASP A 98 7.12 -1.78 0.64
CA ASP A 98 8.30 -1.57 -0.21
C ASP A 98 8.14 -0.39 -1.17
N GLU A 99 7.00 -0.27 -1.83
CA GLU A 99 6.71 0.81 -2.78
C GLU A 99 6.88 2.19 -2.12
N GLY A 100 6.21 2.42 -0.98
CA GLY A 100 6.33 3.68 -0.25
C GLY A 100 7.71 3.91 0.35
N ASN A 101 8.41 2.85 0.77
CA ASN A 101 9.77 2.95 1.30
C ASN A 101 10.78 3.28 0.20
N MET A 102 10.65 2.69 -0.99
CA MET A 102 11.45 3.05 -2.17
C MET A 102 11.26 4.53 -2.54
N TYR A 103 10.01 5.01 -2.54
CA TYR A 103 9.74 6.42 -2.76
C TYR A 103 10.42 7.32 -1.73
N LEU A 104 10.31 7.00 -0.43
CA LEU A 104 10.96 7.76 0.62
C LEU A 104 12.48 7.79 0.46
N LEU A 105 13.10 6.62 0.30
CA LEU A 105 14.56 6.49 0.16
C LEU A 105 15.08 7.24 -1.07
N SER A 106 14.36 7.23 -2.19
CA SER A 106 14.76 7.97 -3.38
C SER A 106 14.80 9.50 -3.18
N ARG A 107 14.12 10.02 -2.14
CA ARG A 107 14.01 11.46 -1.86
C ARG A 107 14.95 11.96 -0.78
N ILE A 108 15.29 11.12 0.21
CA ILE A 108 16.03 11.58 1.40
C ILE A 108 17.26 10.74 1.76
N ALA A 109 17.44 9.57 1.14
CA ALA A 109 18.61 8.74 1.44
C ALA A 109 19.90 9.35 0.83
N ARG A 110 20.99 9.21 1.56
CA ARG A 110 22.33 9.58 1.05
C ARG A 110 22.80 8.57 -0.02
N PRO A 111 23.77 8.92 -0.87
CA PRO A 111 24.25 8.03 -1.93
C PRO A 111 24.74 6.66 -1.44
N ASP A 112 25.39 6.59 -0.27
CA ASP A 112 25.78 5.33 0.38
C ASP A 112 24.57 4.48 0.76
N GLN A 113 23.53 5.10 1.35
CA GLN A 113 22.28 4.46 1.71
C GLN A 113 21.48 4.03 0.48
N VAL A 114 21.47 4.82 -0.59
CA VAL A 114 20.84 4.44 -1.87
C VAL A 114 21.47 3.16 -2.40
N LYS A 115 22.80 3.08 -2.44
CA LYS A 115 23.52 1.90 -2.92
C LYS A 115 23.27 0.67 -2.05
N GLN A 116 23.29 0.84 -0.72
CA GLN A 116 23.18 -0.28 0.22
C GLN A 116 21.75 -0.79 0.37
N PHE A 117 20.75 0.10 0.39
CA PHE A 117 19.38 -0.23 0.76
C PHE A 117 18.39 -0.11 -0.41
N LEU A 118 18.40 1.02 -1.14
CA LEU A 118 17.40 1.27 -2.16
C LEU A 118 17.62 0.43 -3.42
N ALA A 119 18.84 0.37 -3.93
CA ALA A 119 19.11 -0.37 -5.17
C ALA A 119 18.75 -1.87 -5.08
N PRO A 120 19.07 -2.60 -3.98
CA PRO A 120 18.61 -3.98 -3.81
C PRO A 120 17.08 -4.14 -3.63
N MET A 121 16.39 -3.10 -3.14
CA MET A 121 14.93 -3.10 -3.11
C MET A 121 14.35 -2.95 -4.52
N VAL A 122 14.90 -2.03 -5.33
CA VAL A 122 14.45 -1.80 -6.71
C VAL A 122 14.66 -3.04 -7.57
N SER A 123 15.77 -3.76 -7.40
CA SER A 123 16.03 -5.02 -8.10
C SER A 123 15.14 -6.20 -7.66
N GLY A 124 14.30 -6.01 -6.62
CA GLY A 124 13.45 -7.04 -6.03
C GLY A 124 14.20 -8.03 -5.12
N GLU A 125 15.50 -7.83 -4.89
CA GLU A 125 16.33 -8.70 -4.07
C GLU A 125 15.96 -8.62 -2.57
N ARG A 126 15.59 -7.44 -2.08
CA ARG A 126 15.29 -7.19 -0.68
C ARG A 126 13.88 -6.65 -0.47
N ARG A 127 13.29 -7.02 0.66
CA ARG A 127 12.09 -6.38 1.22
C ARG A 127 12.47 -5.43 2.34
N SER A 128 11.56 -4.50 2.59
CA SER A 128 11.74 -3.51 3.64
C SER A 128 10.56 -3.45 4.60
N VAL A 129 10.78 -2.80 5.73
CA VAL A 129 9.73 -2.45 6.69
C VAL A 129 9.73 -0.94 6.98
N PHE A 130 8.58 -0.46 7.45
CA PHE A 130 8.43 0.86 8.04
C PHE A 130 7.91 0.70 9.47
N ALA A 131 8.83 0.66 10.44
CA ALA A 131 8.53 0.38 11.84
C ALA A 131 8.15 1.68 12.58
N MET A 132 6.87 2.08 12.44
CA MET A 132 6.33 3.29 13.03
C MET A 132 5.34 3.00 14.15
N THR A 133 4.30 2.20 13.86
CA THR A 133 3.13 1.98 14.73
C THR A 133 3.50 1.25 16.03
N GLU A 134 2.85 1.65 17.14
CA GLU A 134 3.07 1.11 18.48
C GLU A 134 1.75 0.67 19.13
N PRO A 135 1.73 -0.38 19.98
CA PRO A 135 0.49 -0.84 20.61
C PRO A 135 -0.10 0.19 21.58
N ASP A 136 0.76 0.88 22.37
CA ASP A 136 0.36 1.82 23.40
C ASP A 136 0.84 3.26 23.10
N GLY A 137 1.18 3.55 21.85
CA GLY A 137 1.79 4.81 21.44
C GLY A 137 1.31 5.28 20.08
N ALA A 138 2.25 5.50 19.16
CA ALA A 138 1.99 5.99 17.83
C ALA A 138 1.07 5.05 17.03
N GLY A 139 -0.12 5.53 16.70
CA GLY A 139 -1.09 4.87 15.83
C GLY A 139 -1.64 5.88 14.84
N SER A 140 -2.94 6.18 14.92
CA SER A 140 -3.57 7.28 14.18
C SER A 140 -3.03 8.65 14.60
N ASP A 141 -2.59 8.80 15.85
CA ASP A 141 -1.84 9.96 16.33
C ASP A 141 -0.35 9.61 16.44
N PRO A 142 0.48 10.01 15.48
CA PRO A 142 1.90 9.75 15.50
C PRO A 142 2.66 10.51 16.60
N GLY A 143 2.05 11.55 17.19
CA GLY A 143 2.61 12.32 18.30
C GLY A 143 2.79 11.51 19.58
N GLN A 144 2.14 10.35 19.70
CA GLN A 144 2.22 9.45 20.86
C GLN A 144 3.41 8.47 20.79
N LEU A 145 4.43 8.75 19.96
CA LEU A 145 5.61 7.88 19.78
C LEU A 145 6.35 7.63 21.09
N LYS A 146 6.44 6.38 21.53
CA LYS A 146 7.08 5.94 22.78
C LYS A 146 8.44 5.28 22.59
N THR A 147 8.72 4.70 21.41
CA THR A 147 10.05 4.15 21.10
C THR A 147 11.09 5.26 21.21
N LYS A 148 12.12 5.06 22.02
CA LYS A 148 13.16 6.04 22.34
C LYS A 148 14.46 5.71 21.65
N ALA A 149 15.24 6.76 21.36
CA ALA A 149 16.63 6.67 20.92
C ALA A 149 17.49 7.59 21.79
N VAL A 150 18.34 7.00 22.59
CA VAL A 150 19.25 7.73 23.51
C VAL A 150 20.63 7.76 22.92
N PHE A 151 21.19 8.97 22.70
CA PHE A 151 22.55 9.12 22.21
C PHE A 151 23.54 9.02 23.36
N ASN A 152 24.46 8.07 23.30
CA ASN A 152 25.47 7.80 24.34
C ASN A 152 26.83 8.48 24.09
N GLY A 153 26.94 9.36 23.08
CA GLY A 153 28.18 10.01 22.64
C GLY A 153 28.78 9.38 21.37
N ASN A 154 28.42 8.15 21.03
CA ASN A 154 28.88 7.43 19.83
C ASN A 154 27.72 6.89 18.99
N ASP A 155 26.76 6.21 19.64
CA ASP A 155 25.63 5.55 19.01
C ASP A 155 24.32 5.98 19.65
N TYR A 156 23.23 5.78 18.92
CA TYR A 156 21.86 5.83 19.42
C TYR A 156 21.47 4.45 19.90
N GLU A 157 21.12 4.31 21.17
CA GLU A 157 20.54 3.11 21.73
C GLU A 157 19.02 3.21 21.64
N ILE A 158 18.41 2.31 20.84
CA ILE A 158 16.99 2.32 20.53
C ILE A 158 16.30 1.24 21.34
N SER A 159 15.22 1.62 22.03
CA SER A 159 14.38 0.71 22.83
C SER A 159 12.90 1.03 22.66
N GLY A 160 12.08 0.01 22.51
CA GLY A 160 10.64 0.15 22.36
C GLY A 160 9.96 -1.07 21.76
N LEU A 161 8.63 -0.97 21.64
CA LEU A 161 7.79 -2.02 21.08
C LEU A 161 7.00 -1.47 19.90
N LYS A 162 7.09 -2.14 18.78
CA LYS A 162 6.33 -1.86 17.56
C LYS A 162 5.36 -3.00 17.28
N TRP A 163 4.23 -2.70 16.66
CA TRP A 163 3.29 -3.71 16.22
C TRP A 163 2.71 -3.38 14.85
N LEU A 164 2.01 -4.35 14.25
CA LEU A 164 1.49 -4.24 12.88
C LEU A 164 2.60 -3.87 11.88
N ILE A 165 3.84 -4.33 12.14
CA ILE A 165 4.96 -4.06 11.25
C ILE A 165 4.91 -5.07 10.11
N THR A 166 4.39 -4.59 8.98
CA THR A 166 4.16 -5.39 7.77
C THR A 166 5.46 -5.89 7.20
N GLY A 167 5.54 -7.20 6.98
CA GLY A 167 6.65 -7.87 6.33
C GLY A 167 7.94 -7.95 7.15
N ALA A 168 7.90 -7.70 8.47
CA ALA A 168 9.11 -7.65 9.29
C ALA A 168 9.86 -9.00 9.33
N ASN A 169 9.12 -10.11 9.34
CA ASN A 169 9.74 -11.43 9.28
C ASN A 169 10.48 -11.60 7.95
N GLY A 170 11.81 -11.78 8.00
CA GLY A 170 12.68 -11.94 6.83
C GLY A 170 13.07 -10.65 6.08
N ALA A 171 12.53 -9.48 6.43
CA ALA A 171 12.91 -8.22 5.78
C ALA A 171 14.37 -7.83 6.07
N LYS A 172 15.08 -7.35 5.04
CA LYS A 172 16.50 -6.99 5.13
C LYS A 172 16.75 -5.49 5.27
N THR A 173 15.80 -4.64 4.89
CA THR A 173 15.91 -3.17 5.00
C THR A 173 14.90 -2.66 6.01
N TRP A 174 15.35 -1.98 7.04
CA TRP A 174 14.51 -1.49 8.12
C TRP A 174 14.56 0.02 8.24
N ILE A 175 13.40 0.66 8.12
CA ILE A 175 13.19 2.07 8.44
C ILE A 175 12.47 2.13 9.77
N ILE A 176 13.15 2.61 10.81
CA ILE A 176 12.66 2.63 12.19
C ILE A 176 12.41 4.07 12.62
N MET A 177 11.21 4.35 13.12
CA MET A 177 10.89 5.64 13.74
C MET A 177 11.05 5.55 15.25
N ALA A 178 11.92 6.38 15.81
CA ALA A 178 12.13 6.50 17.24
C ALA A 178 12.26 7.97 17.65
N ASN A 179 11.93 8.29 18.89
CA ASN A 179 12.04 9.62 19.44
C ASN A 179 13.45 9.80 20.03
N VAL A 180 14.28 10.62 19.40
CA VAL A 180 15.59 10.99 19.93
C VAL A 180 15.38 11.87 21.17
N GLU A 181 15.90 11.43 22.31
CA GLU A 181 15.84 12.20 23.55
C GLU A 181 16.77 13.41 23.49
N PRO A 182 16.45 14.53 24.19
CA PRO A 182 17.30 15.70 24.24
C PRO A 182 18.71 15.34 24.71
N ASN A 183 19.71 15.81 24.00
CA ASN A 183 21.13 15.63 24.35
C ASN A 183 21.85 16.99 24.42
N ALA A 184 23.12 16.97 24.79
CA ALA A 184 23.95 18.17 24.93
C ALA A 184 24.07 18.99 23.62
N HIS A 185 23.77 18.39 22.46
CA HIS A 185 23.82 19.04 21.15
C HIS A 185 22.46 19.60 20.72
N GLY A 186 21.40 19.46 21.53
CA GLY A 186 20.09 20.08 21.34
C GLY A 186 19.18 19.44 20.28
N ALA A 187 19.69 18.57 19.43
CA ALA A 187 18.90 17.91 18.41
C ALA A 187 18.09 16.75 19.02
N HIS A 188 16.75 16.80 18.91
CA HIS A 188 15.84 15.81 19.50
C HIS A 188 14.56 15.68 18.68
N GLY A 189 13.73 14.71 19.05
CA GLY A 189 12.41 14.49 18.47
C GLY A 189 12.33 13.28 17.55
N PRO A 190 11.16 13.07 16.92
CA PRO A 190 10.91 11.91 16.06
C PRO A 190 11.90 11.86 14.89
N THR A 191 12.61 10.75 14.78
CA THR A 191 13.74 10.55 13.85
C THR A 191 13.60 9.21 13.15
N LEU A 192 14.04 9.13 11.88
CA LEU A 192 14.12 7.88 11.14
C LEU A 192 15.55 7.33 11.19
N PHE A 193 15.64 6.03 11.41
CA PHE A 193 16.85 5.24 11.34
C PHE A 193 16.74 4.17 10.24
N LEU A 194 17.85 3.92 9.54
CA LEU A 194 17.92 2.94 8.46
C LEU A 194 19.01 1.91 8.79
N CYS A 195 18.64 0.63 8.86
CA CYS A 195 19.57 -0.45 9.20
C CYS A 195 19.22 -1.77 8.49
N GLU A 196 20.12 -2.74 8.61
CA GLU A 196 19.90 -4.13 8.18
C GLU A 196 18.97 -4.85 9.16
N GLY A 197 18.20 -5.82 8.66
CA GLY A 197 17.21 -6.55 9.46
C GLY A 197 17.79 -7.54 10.47
N ASP A 198 19.05 -7.90 10.31
CA ASP A 198 19.80 -8.78 11.22
C ASP A 198 20.66 -7.99 12.25
N THR A 199 20.46 -6.68 12.32
CA THR A 199 21.15 -5.84 13.32
C THR A 199 20.78 -6.29 14.74
N PRO A 200 21.76 -6.59 15.60
CA PRO A 200 21.52 -7.02 16.99
C PRO A 200 20.63 -6.03 17.75
N GLY A 201 19.64 -6.53 18.48
CA GLY A 201 18.66 -5.73 19.21
C GLY A 201 17.30 -5.60 18.51
N ILE A 202 17.15 -6.14 17.30
CA ILE A 202 15.86 -6.29 16.64
C ILE A 202 15.32 -7.69 16.93
N GLN A 203 14.14 -7.78 17.55
CA GLN A 203 13.53 -9.06 17.93
C GLN A 203 12.09 -9.10 17.41
N ILE A 204 11.78 -10.07 16.57
CA ILE A 204 10.40 -10.36 16.16
C ILE A 204 9.80 -11.25 17.24
N GLU A 205 8.87 -10.71 18.03
CA GLU A 205 8.22 -11.47 19.10
C GLU A 205 7.23 -12.49 18.55
N ARG A 206 6.46 -12.08 17.54
CA ARG A 206 5.51 -12.97 16.86
C ARG A 206 5.02 -12.35 15.55
N VAL A 207 4.56 -13.20 14.64
CA VAL A 207 3.70 -12.83 13.52
C VAL A 207 2.25 -12.82 14.04
N MET A 208 1.49 -11.81 13.69
CA MET A 208 0.11 -11.63 14.15
C MET A 208 -0.87 -12.35 13.23
N ASP A 209 -1.87 -12.98 13.79
CA ASP A 209 -3.04 -13.41 13.03
C ASP A 209 -3.88 -12.18 12.65
N SER A 210 -4.07 -11.95 11.37
CA SER A 210 -4.83 -10.82 10.83
C SER A 210 -5.88 -11.28 9.82
N MET A 211 -6.80 -10.39 9.44
CA MET A 211 -7.81 -10.70 8.42
C MET A 211 -7.17 -10.86 7.04
N ASP A 212 -6.17 -10.05 6.75
CA ASP A 212 -5.52 -9.93 5.45
C ASP A 212 -4.36 -10.90 5.29
N ARG A 213 -4.21 -11.37 4.05
CA ARG A 213 -3.16 -12.33 3.64
C ARG A 213 -2.40 -11.88 2.40
N ASN A 214 -2.49 -10.60 2.05
CA ASN A 214 -1.87 -10.06 0.83
C ASN A 214 -0.48 -9.47 1.06
N TYR A 215 0.01 -9.47 2.29
CA TYR A 215 1.34 -8.97 2.65
C TYR A 215 2.31 -10.11 2.90
N VAL A 216 3.51 -10.00 2.32
CA VAL A 216 4.56 -11.01 2.49
C VAL A 216 4.94 -11.15 3.96
N GLU A 217 4.89 -12.38 4.50
CA GLU A 217 5.21 -12.72 5.89
C GLU A 217 4.35 -11.97 6.95
N GLY A 218 3.20 -11.40 6.54
CA GLY A 218 2.19 -10.83 7.43
C GLY A 218 2.63 -9.59 8.22
N HIS A 219 2.05 -9.43 9.41
CA HIS A 219 2.31 -8.30 10.30
C HIS A 219 2.94 -8.81 11.60
N CYS A 220 3.96 -8.09 12.09
CA CYS A 220 4.71 -8.54 13.26
C CYS A 220 4.60 -7.59 14.45
N VAL A 221 4.76 -8.17 15.64
CA VAL A 221 5.16 -7.45 16.85
C VAL A 221 6.67 -7.52 16.93
N VAL A 222 7.29 -6.35 17.09
CA VAL A 222 8.76 -6.19 17.06
C VAL A 222 9.22 -5.43 18.29
N ARG A 223 10.15 -6.01 19.02
CA ARG A 223 10.83 -5.37 20.15
C ARG A 223 12.21 -4.88 19.72
N PHE A 224 12.53 -3.67 20.10
CA PHE A 224 13.89 -3.14 20.09
C PHE A 224 14.43 -3.13 21.52
N GLU A 225 15.52 -3.85 21.72
CA GLU A 225 16.19 -3.93 23.02
C GLU A 225 17.71 -3.89 22.82
N GLY A 226 18.33 -2.79 23.27
CA GLY A 226 19.76 -2.59 23.09
C GLY A 226 20.18 -2.45 21.62
N LEU A 227 19.28 -2.06 20.72
CA LEU A 227 19.62 -1.81 19.32
C LEU A 227 20.50 -0.56 19.23
N ARG A 228 21.74 -0.72 18.76
CA ARG A 228 22.73 0.37 18.65
C ARG A 228 22.96 0.73 17.20
N LEU A 229 22.70 2.00 16.88
CA LEU A 229 22.84 2.55 15.54
C LEU A 229 23.69 3.82 15.59
N GLY A 230 24.80 3.84 14.87
CA GLY A 230 25.67 5.03 14.78
C GLY A 230 25.01 6.13 13.91
N PRO A 231 25.60 7.34 13.88
CA PRO A 231 25.11 8.48 13.10
C PRO A 231 24.94 8.19 11.59
N SER A 232 25.68 7.25 11.05
CA SER A 232 25.54 6.80 9.65
C SER A 232 24.19 6.12 9.34
N HIS A 233 23.48 5.66 10.37
CA HIS A 233 22.14 5.06 10.23
C HIS A 233 21.01 6.09 10.27
N LEU A 234 21.27 7.36 10.54
CA LEU A 234 20.24 8.40 10.45
C LEU A 234 19.75 8.51 9.01
N LEU A 235 18.43 8.49 8.84
CA LEU A 235 17.77 8.72 7.56
C LEU A 235 17.13 10.11 7.57
N GLY A 236 17.76 11.04 6.88
CA GLY A 236 17.38 12.45 6.92
C GLY A 236 17.79 13.14 8.22
N GLU A 237 17.05 14.16 8.63
CA GLU A 237 17.35 15.04 9.78
C GLU A 237 16.68 14.55 11.05
N ILE A 238 17.37 14.72 12.20
CA ILE A 238 16.82 14.48 13.53
C ILE A 238 15.58 15.38 13.75
N GLY A 239 14.53 14.83 14.35
CA GLY A 239 13.27 15.54 14.63
C GLY A 239 12.33 15.68 13.42
N SER A 240 12.72 15.21 12.22
CA SER A 240 11.94 15.41 10.99
C SER A 240 11.13 14.18 10.53
N ALA A 241 11.07 13.11 11.33
CA ALA A 241 10.46 11.85 10.90
C ALA A 241 8.99 11.98 10.46
N PHE A 242 8.19 12.83 11.13
CA PHE A 242 6.80 13.02 10.75
C PHE A 242 6.65 13.71 9.39
N ARG A 243 7.54 14.64 9.07
CA ARG A 243 7.60 15.27 7.73
C ARG A 243 7.89 14.22 6.66
N TYR A 244 8.84 13.34 6.93
CA TYR A 244 9.21 12.25 6.02
C TYR A 244 8.13 11.17 5.92
N ALA A 245 7.48 10.83 7.03
CA ALA A 245 6.33 9.92 7.02
C ALA A 245 5.18 10.48 6.16
N GLN A 246 4.85 11.77 6.27
CA GLN A 246 3.83 12.38 5.43
C GLN A 246 4.23 12.43 3.94
N MET A 247 5.52 12.66 3.64
CA MET A 247 6.05 12.59 2.28
C MET A 247 5.86 11.17 1.68
N ARG A 248 6.13 10.12 2.45
CA ARG A 248 5.94 8.72 2.08
C ARG A 248 4.47 8.36 1.88
N LEU A 249 3.61 8.79 2.80
CA LEU A 249 2.21 8.40 2.86
C LEU A 249 1.35 9.02 1.75
N ALA A 250 1.71 10.20 1.24
CA ALA A 250 0.90 10.89 0.24
C ALA A 250 0.74 10.06 -1.05
N PRO A 251 1.81 9.60 -1.73
CA PRO A 251 1.67 8.71 -2.89
C PRO A 251 1.22 7.30 -2.50
N ALA A 252 1.65 6.76 -1.34
CA ALA A 252 1.29 5.41 -0.92
C ALA A 252 -0.22 5.21 -0.77
N ARG A 253 -0.96 6.20 -0.26
CA ARG A 253 -2.43 6.18 -0.19
C ARG A 253 -3.06 6.01 -1.57
N LEU A 254 -2.53 6.71 -2.56
CA LEU A 254 -3.04 6.64 -3.92
C LEU A 254 -2.73 5.28 -4.57
N THR A 255 -1.53 4.77 -4.39
CA THR A 255 -1.14 3.46 -4.95
C THR A 255 -1.91 2.30 -4.32
N HIS A 256 -2.29 2.40 -3.03
CA HIS A 256 -3.25 1.47 -2.44
C HIS A 256 -4.61 1.52 -3.14
N CYS A 257 -5.14 2.72 -3.41
CA CYS A 257 -6.40 2.87 -4.15
C CYS A 257 -6.32 2.23 -5.54
N MET A 258 -5.21 2.40 -6.25
CA MET A 258 -4.99 1.82 -7.58
C MET A 258 -5.02 0.28 -7.54
N ARG A 259 -4.29 -0.33 -6.63
CA ARG A 259 -4.22 -1.80 -6.49
C ARG A 259 -5.56 -2.41 -6.07
N TRP A 260 -6.23 -1.83 -5.10
CA TRP A 260 -7.54 -2.31 -4.65
C TRP A 260 -8.65 -2.11 -5.66
N LEU A 261 -8.54 -1.09 -6.52
CA LEU A 261 -9.46 -0.93 -7.65
C LEU A 261 -9.40 -2.14 -8.58
N GLY A 262 -8.21 -2.66 -8.88
CA GLY A 262 -8.03 -3.87 -9.68
C GLY A 262 -8.67 -5.12 -9.04
N ALA A 263 -8.46 -5.31 -7.74
CA ALA A 263 -9.04 -6.42 -6.99
C ALA A 263 -10.59 -6.34 -6.94
N ALA A 264 -11.14 -5.15 -6.69
CA ALA A 264 -12.57 -4.92 -6.70
C ALA A 264 -13.19 -5.16 -8.09
N ALA A 265 -12.52 -4.71 -9.16
CA ALA A 265 -12.95 -4.96 -10.53
C ALA A 265 -12.95 -6.47 -10.87
N ARG A 266 -12.00 -7.24 -10.31
CA ARG A 266 -12.02 -8.71 -10.43
C ARG A 266 -13.19 -9.34 -9.68
N CYS A 267 -13.50 -8.88 -8.46
CA CYS A 267 -14.69 -9.35 -7.74
C CYS A 267 -15.97 -9.12 -8.57
N GLN A 268 -16.12 -7.92 -9.15
CA GLN A 268 -17.22 -7.57 -10.03
C GLN A 268 -17.29 -8.52 -11.24
N HIS A 269 -16.16 -8.80 -11.89
CA HIS A 269 -16.09 -9.71 -13.02
C HIS A 269 -16.57 -11.12 -12.65
N ILE A 270 -16.06 -11.68 -11.55
CA ILE A 270 -16.44 -13.02 -11.08
C ILE A 270 -17.93 -13.08 -10.71
N ALA A 271 -18.44 -12.08 -9.99
CA ALA A 271 -19.84 -12.00 -9.59
C ALA A 271 -20.77 -11.87 -10.81
N LEU A 272 -20.39 -11.09 -11.82
CA LEU A 272 -21.14 -10.93 -13.07
C LEU A 272 -21.21 -12.24 -13.84
N GLU A 273 -20.09 -12.93 -14.04
CA GLU A 273 -20.07 -14.21 -14.76
C GLU A 273 -20.88 -15.28 -14.01
N HIS A 274 -20.80 -15.34 -12.69
CA HIS A 274 -21.67 -16.20 -11.89
C HIS A 274 -23.16 -15.86 -12.07
N ALA A 275 -23.53 -14.58 -12.00
CA ALA A 275 -24.92 -14.15 -12.12
C ALA A 275 -25.53 -14.41 -13.51
N ARG A 276 -24.69 -14.48 -14.56
CA ARG A 276 -25.14 -14.82 -15.94
C ARG A 276 -25.53 -16.27 -16.09
N VAL A 277 -24.87 -17.18 -15.38
CA VAL A 277 -25.07 -18.63 -15.57
C VAL A 277 -25.91 -19.28 -14.46
N ARG A 278 -25.81 -18.80 -13.22
CA ARG A 278 -26.56 -19.33 -12.08
C ARG A 278 -28.02 -18.97 -12.18
N THR A 279 -28.89 -19.98 -12.14
CA THR A 279 -30.34 -19.78 -12.19
C THR A 279 -30.98 -20.00 -10.82
N ALA A 280 -31.98 -19.18 -10.50
CA ALA A 280 -32.87 -19.32 -9.35
C ALA A 280 -34.25 -18.75 -9.71
N PHE A 281 -35.33 -19.31 -9.16
CA PHE A 281 -36.70 -18.88 -9.42
C PHE A 281 -37.02 -18.75 -10.92
N GLY A 282 -36.55 -19.73 -11.71
CA GLY A 282 -36.86 -19.87 -13.13
C GLY A 282 -36.07 -18.97 -14.10
N LYS A 283 -35.09 -18.21 -13.65
CA LYS A 283 -34.31 -17.34 -14.53
C LYS A 283 -32.89 -17.13 -13.98
N PRO A 284 -31.90 -16.68 -14.81
CA PRO A 284 -30.57 -16.33 -14.35
C PRO A 284 -30.61 -15.27 -13.25
N LEU A 285 -29.62 -15.32 -12.29
CA LEU A 285 -29.52 -14.33 -11.21
C LEU A 285 -29.44 -12.90 -11.75
N LEU A 286 -28.75 -12.71 -12.87
CA LEU A 286 -28.60 -11.39 -13.51
C LEU A 286 -29.95 -10.78 -13.93
N ALA A 287 -30.98 -11.61 -14.22
CA ALA A 287 -32.34 -11.17 -14.59
C ALA A 287 -33.22 -10.77 -13.39
N HIS A 288 -32.71 -10.94 -12.15
CA HIS A 288 -33.37 -10.44 -10.94
C HIS A 288 -32.95 -9.01 -10.65
N GLN A 289 -33.92 -8.09 -10.49
CA GLN A 289 -33.67 -6.66 -10.33
C GLN A 289 -32.71 -6.34 -9.15
N GLY A 290 -32.88 -7.03 -8.02
CA GLY A 290 -31.99 -6.82 -6.86
C GLY A 290 -30.52 -7.15 -7.15
N VAL A 291 -30.25 -8.24 -7.89
CA VAL A 291 -28.89 -8.60 -8.30
C VAL A 291 -28.32 -7.63 -9.33
N ASN A 292 -29.14 -7.28 -10.32
CA ASN A 292 -28.78 -6.34 -11.38
C ASN A 292 -28.40 -4.96 -10.80
N PHE A 293 -29.16 -4.46 -9.84
CA PHE A 293 -28.87 -3.17 -9.19
C PHE A 293 -27.56 -3.22 -8.37
N MET A 294 -27.27 -4.32 -7.67
CA MET A 294 -25.98 -4.47 -6.99
C MET A 294 -24.79 -4.40 -7.95
N LEU A 295 -24.91 -5.03 -9.13
CA LEU A 295 -23.87 -4.96 -10.17
C LEU A 295 -23.74 -3.55 -10.79
N ALA A 296 -24.85 -2.84 -10.97
CA ALA A 296 -24.86 -1.46 -11.45
C ALA A 296 -24.22 -0.51 -10.42
N ASP A 297 -24.56 -0.64 -9.14
CA ASP A 297 -23.93 0.13 -8.05
C ASP A 297 -22.41 -0.10 -7.97
N ASN A 298 -21.97 -1.35 -8.21
CA ASN A 298 -20.56 -1.67 -8.27
C ASN A 298 -19.86 -0.96 -9.43
N GLU A 299 -20.46 -0.96 -10.63
CA GLU A 299 -19.88 -0.29 -11.81
C GLU A 299 -19.79 1.22 -11.59
N ILE A 300 -20.80 1.84 -10.99
CA ILE A 300 -20.79 3.25 -10.61
C ILE A 300 -19.61 3.54 -9.67
N ALA A 301 -19.45 2.73 -8.61
CA ALA A 301 -18.39 2.90 -7.62
C ALA A 301 -16.99 2.71 -8.26
N LEU A 302 -16.80 1.70 -9.09
CA LEU A 302 -15.54 1.44 -9.80
C LEU A 302 -15.18 2.57 -10.77
N HIS A 303 -16.18 3.11 -11.49
CA HIS A 303 -15.97 4.23 -12.41
C HIS A 303 -15.56 5.50 -11.67
N GLN A 304 -16.28 5.87 -10.61
CA GLN A 304 -15.97 7.03 -9.77
C GLN A 304 -14.59 6.92 -9.12
N ALA A 305 -14.25 5.74 -8.56
CA ALA A 305 -12.94 5.48 -7.98
C ALA A 305 -11.82 5.69 -9.01
N ARG A 306 -12.00 5.17 -10.23
CA ARG A 306 -11.02 5.30 -11.33
C ARG A 306 -10.78 6.75 -11.72
N LEU A 307 -11.84 7.56 -11.83
CA LEU A 307 -11.72 8.99 -12.14
C LEU A 307 -11.03 9.76 -11.01
N ALA A 308 -11.41 9.51 -9.76
CA ALA A 308 -10.82 10.17 -8.59
C ALA A 308 -9.32 9.84 -8.45
N ILE A 309 -8.93 8.58 -8.64
CA ILE A 309 -7.52 8.15 -8.64
C ILE A 309 -6.73 8.88 -9.74
N ARG A 310 -7.26 8.94 -10.96
CA ARG A 310 -6.59 9.60 -12.09
C ARG A 310 -6.43 11.11 -11.88
N HIS A 311 -7.41 11.75 -11.26
CA HIS A 311 -7.32 13.16 -10.93
C HIS A 311 -6.15 13.44 -9.96
N VAL A 312 -6.04 12.67 -8.86
CA VAL A 312 -4.93 12.84 -7.91
C VAL A 312 -3.59 12.49 -8.55
N ALA A 313 -3.54 11.45 -9.38
CA ALA A 313 -2.34 11.09 -10.13
C ALA A 313 -1.87 12.26 -11.02
N TRP A 314 -2.78 12.86 -11.77
CA TRP A 314 -2.50 14.04 -12.59
C TRP A 314 -2.00 15.23 -11.78
N LEU A 315 -2.61 15.53 -10.63
CA LEU A 315 -2.15 16.59 -9.73
C LEU A 315 -0.70 16.37 -9.29
N LEU A 316 -0.37 15.15 -8.86
CA LEU A 316 0.98 14.80 -8.42
C LEU A 316 2.01 14.93 -9.56
N ASP A 317 1.67 14.48 -10.76
CA ASP A 317 2.53 14.58 -11.95
C ASP A 317 2.77 16.04 -12.39
N ASN A 318 1.84 16.94 -12.06
CA ASN A 318 1.97 18.39 -12.26
C ASN A 318 2.61 19.13 -11.06
N GLY A 319 3.20 18.41 -10.11
CA GLY A 319 3.93 18.99 -8.98
C GLY A 319 3.03 19.54 -7.86
N VAL A 320 1.72 19.31 -7.92
CA VAL A 320 0.79 19.68 -6.85
C VAL A 320 0.90 18.67 -5.70
N ARG A 321 0.95 19.17 -4.46
CA ARG A 321 1.07 18.29 -3.28
C ARG A 321 -0.16 17.41 -3.02
N ALA A 322 -1.31 17.75 -3.54
CA ALA A 322 -2.59 17.03 -3.54
C ALA A 322 -2.96 16.34 -2.19
N ARG A 323 -2.64 16.95 -1.05
CA ARG A 323 -2.87 16.36 0.28
C ARG A 323 -4.34 16.20 0.61
N HIS A 324 -5.13 17.22 0.25
CA HIS A 324 -6.57 17.27 0.49
C HIS A 324 -7.28 16.24 -0.40
N GLU A 325 -7.00 16.28 -1.69
CA GLU A 325 -7.55 15.39 -2.71
C GLU A 325 -7.17 13.92 -2.43
N SER A 326 -5.92 13.67 -2.00
CA SER A 326 -5.47 12.33 -1.58
C SER A 326 -6.26 11.82 -0.37
N SER A 327 -6.60 12.69 0.59
CA SER A 327 -7.45 12.32 1.73
C SER A 327 -8.88 12.00 1.30
N ILE A 328 -9.45 12.79 0.40
CA ILE A 328 -10.79 12.55 -0.17
C ILE A 328 -10.81 11.20 -0.89
N VAL A 329 -9.85 10.99 -1.81
CA VAL A 329 -9.79 9.78 -2.62
C VAL A 329 -9.58 8.54 -1.74
N LYS A 330 -8.64 8.59 -0.77
CA LYS A 330 -8.43 7.44 0.11
C LYS A 330 -9.68 7.11 0.94
N ALA A 331 -10.35 8.10 1.51
CA ALA A 331 -11.57 7.89 2.30
C ALA A 331 -12.70 7.31 1.45
N SER A 332 -13.03 7.91 0.30
CA SER A 332 -14.13 7.46 -0.56
C SER A 332 -13.83 6.10 -1.19
N VAL A 333 -12.65 5.94 -1.81
CA VAL A 333 -12.29 4.72 -2.54
C VAL A 333 -12.22 3.52 -1.60
N SER A 334 -11.62 3.66 -0.40
CA SER A 334 -11.56 2.52 0.54
C SER A 334 -12.93 2.04 1.00
N GLU A 335 -13.87 2.96 1.22
CA GLU A 335 -15.25 2.61 1.60
C GLU A 335 -16.03 1.99 0.44
N ASP A 336 -15.92 2.56 -0.76
CA ASP A 336 -16.73 2.15 -1.90
C ASP A 336 -16.24 0.82 -2.50
N LEU A 337 -14.90 0.61 -2.60
CA LEU A 337 -14.37 -0.66 -3.07
C LEU A 337 -14.66 -1.81 -2.10
N PHE A 338 -14.67 -1.55 -0.80
CA PHE A 338 -15.09 -2.54 0.18
C PHE A 338 -16.56 -2.95 0.00
N LYS A 339 -17.46 -1.97 -0.26
CA LYS A 339 -18.86 -2.27 -0.61
C LYS A 339 -19.00 -3.07 -1.90
N VAL A 340 -18.12 -2.82 -2.90
CA VAL A 340 -18.08 -3.63 -4.13
C VAL A 340 -17.76 -5.08 -3.80
N ALA A 341 -16.72 -5.34 -3.01
CA ALA A 341 -16.35 -6.69 -2.60
C ALA A 341 -17.48 -7.37 -1.80
N ASP A 342 -18.11 -6.65 -0.85
CA ASP A 342 -19.23 -7.13 -0.06
C ASP A 342 -20.44 -7.54 -0.91
N ARG A 343 -20.86 -6.68 -1.85
CA ARG A 343 -21.95 -7.03 -2.79
C ARG A 343 -21.60 -8.24 -3.67
N CYS A 344 -20.33 -8.38 -4.06
CA CYS A 344 -19.89 -9.54 -4.84
C CYS A 344 -19.97 -10.85 -4.03
N VAL A 345 -19.60 -10.83 -2.75
CA VAL A 345 -19.82 -11.97 -1.83
C VAL A 345 -21.33 -12.31 -1.78
N GLN A 346 -22.19 -11.30 -1.63
CA GLN A 346 -23.64 -11.47 -1.56
C GLN A 346 -24.21 -12.07 -2.86
N ILE A 347 -23.77 -11.59 -4.02
CA ILE A 347 -24.22 -12.10 -5.34
C ILE A 347 -23.83 -13.56 -5.54
N LEU A 348 -22.65 -13.94 -5.11
CA LEU A 348 -22.14 -15.32 -5.19
C LEU A 348 -22.87 -16.27 -4.24
N GLY A 349 -23.52 -15.76 -3.19
CA GLY A 349 -24.24 -16.57 -2.20
C GLY A 349 -23.28 -17.51 -1.43
N GLY A 350 -23.66 -18.78 -1.27
CA GLY A 350 -22.88 -19.75 -0.49
C GLY A 350 -21.43 -19.90 -0.92
N ILE A 351 -21.11 -19.87 -2.21
CA ILE A 351 -19.73 -19.94 -2.69
C ILE A 351 -18.95 -18.66 -2.42
N GLY A 352 -19.62 -17.52 -2.26
CA GLY A 352 -19.00 -16.23 -1.95
C GLY A 352 -18.34 -16.15 -0.58
N VAL A 353 -18.71 -17.05 0.34
CA VAL A 353 -18.12 -17.13 1.70
C VAL A 353 -17.16 -18.32 1.84
N THR A 354 -16.75 -18.92 0.73
CA THR A 354 -15.84 -20.07 0.68
C THR A 354 -14.62 -19.76 -0.17
N SER A 355 -13.58 -20.57 -0.05
CA SER A 355 -12.36 -20.49 -0.88
C SER A 355 -12.54 -21.03 -2.31
N GLU A 356 -13.78 -21.37 -2.73
CA GLU A 356 -14.07 -21.79 -4.11
C GLU A 356 -13.82 -20.67 -5.13
N THR A 357 -13.96 -19.42 -4.67
CA THR A 357 -13.56 -18.23 -5.43
C THR A 357 -12.60 -17.36 -4.61
N VAL A 358 -11.85 -16.50 -5.28
CA VAL A 358 -10.94 -15.55 -4.62
C VAL A 358 -11.69 -14.39 -3.94
N VAL A 359 -12.99 -14.27 -4.14
CA VAL A 359 -13.78 -13.08 -3.72
C VAL A 359 -13.84 -12.96 -2.19
N GLU A 360 -13.98 -14.07 -1.44
CA GLU A 360 -13.98 -14.04 0.01
C GLU A 360 -12.61 -13.58 0.56
N MET A 361 -11.52 -14.02 -0.07
CA MET A 361 -10.16 -13.60 0.31
C MET A 361 -9.98 -12.10 0.05
N ILE A 362 -10.36 -11.61 -1.13
CA ILE A 362 -10.27 -10.19 -1.46
C ILE A 362 -11.14 -9.35 -0.49
N PHE A 363 -12.33 -9.81 -0.13
CA PHE A 363 -13.20 -9.14 0.84
C PHE A 363 -12.49 -8.98 2.20
N ARG A 364 -11.85 -10.03 2.71
CA ARG A 364 -11.09 -9.97 3.98
C ARG A 364 -9.86 -9.09 3.86
N ASP A 365 -9.08 -9.28 2.82
CA ASP A 365 -7.84 -8.52 2.55
C ASP A 365 -8.11 -7.02 2.37
N MET A 366 -9.26 -6.67 1.79
CA MET A 366 -9.65 -5.27 1.54
C MET A 366 -10.15 -4.56 2.82
N ARG A 367 -10.66 -5.29 3.81
CA ARG A 367 -11.24 -4.66 5.01
C ARG A 367 -10.25 -3.76 5.76
N PRO A 368 -8.97 -4.15 5.98
CA PRO A 368 -7.96 -3.30 6.60
C PRO A 368 -7.58 -2.05 5.81
N PHE A 369 -7.84 -2.00 4.49
CA PHE A 369 -7.58 -0.81 3.68
C PHE A 369 -8.33 0.43 4.20
N ARG A 370 -9.45 0.27 4.87
CA ARG A 370 -10.17 1.37 5.53
C ARG A 370 -9.45 1.89 6.80
N LEU A 371 -8.42 1.20 7.29
CA LEU A 371 -7.72 1.47 8.55
C LEU A 371 -6.28 1.98 8.34
N TYR A 372 -5.49 1.27 7.54
CA TYR A 372 -4.08 1.64 7.36
C TYR A 372 -3.91 2.90 6.49
N ASP A 373 -2.73 3.52 6.58
CA ASP A 373 -2.34 4.79 5.95
C ASP A 373 -3.31 5.95 6.27
N GLY A 374 -3.92 5.86 7.43
CA GLY A 374 -4.95 6.73 7.98
C GLY A 374 -6.34 6.10 7.85
N PRO A 375 -7.02 5.84 8.98
CA PRO A 375 -8.42 5.44 8.99
C PRO A 375 -9.32 6.45 8.28
N THR A 376 -10.46 5.97 7.78
CA THR A 376 -11.48 6.84 7.14
C THR A 376 -11.81 8.06 7.99
N GLU A 377 -11.88 7.90 9.31
CA GLU A 377 -12.18 8.96 10.27
C GLU A 377 -11.07 10.02 10.33
N VAL A 378 -9.81 9.62 10.28
CA VAL A 378 -8.65 10.56 10.25
C VAL A 378 -8.67 11.38 8.97
N HIS A 379 -8.99 10.77 7.83
CA HIS A 379 -9.15 11.50 6.57
C HIS A 379 -10.34 12.46 6.61
N LYS A 380 -11.50 12.03 7.13
CA LYS A 380 -12.67 12.90 7.33
C LYS A 380 -12.35 14.07 8.24
N PHE A 381 -11.62 13.84 9.34
CA PHE A 381 -11.16 14.91 10.23
C PHE A 381 -10.25 15.90 9.49
N ALA A 382 -9.28 15.42 8.70
CA ALA A 382 -8.40 16.29 7.92
C ALA A 382 -9.17 17.13 6.88
N ILE A 383 -10.15 16.52 6.21
CA ILE A 383 -11.03 17.19 5.24
C ILE A 383 -11.87 18.27 5.96
N ALA A 384 -12.51 17.94 7.08
CA ALA A 384 -13.32 18.88 7.85
C ALA A 384 -12.49 20.07 8.37
N THR A 385 -11.27 19.81 8.87
CA THR A 385 -10.34 20.88 9.30
C THR A 385 -9.97 21.80 8.13
N GLN A 386 -9.84 21.28 6.92
CA GLN A 386 -9.55 22.11 5.74
C GLN A 386 -10.75 22.97 5.36
N LEU A 387 -11.97 22.42 5.39
CA LEU A 387 -13.21 23.16 5.17
C LEU A 387 -13.38 24.30 6.18
N GLU A 388 -13.11 24.04 7.47
CA GLU A 388 -13.17 25.04 8.53
C GLU A 388 -12.20 26.19 8.28
N ARG A 389 -10.98 25.90 7.84
CA ARG A 389 -9.94 26.92 7.55
C ARG A 389 -10.25 27.76 6.31
N GLN A 390 -10.83 27.18 5.28
CA GLN A 390 -11.09 27.84 3.99
C GLN A 390 -12.48 28.49 3.94
N GLY A 391 -13.41 28.08 4.80
CA GLY A 391 -14.77 28.61 4.82
C GLY A 391 -15.46 28.51 3.45
N SER A 392 -16.20 29.55 3.07
CA SER A 392 -16.95 29.61 1.81
C SER A 392 -16.04 29.62 0.54
N ALA A 393 -14.76 29.97 0.68
CA ALA A 393 -13.82 29.95 -0.44
C ALA A 393 -13.60 28.53 -0.99
N PHE A 394 -13.84 27.49 -0.17
CA PHE A 394 -13.71 26.10 -0.60
C PHE A 394 -14.83 25.66 -1.58
N THR A 395 -15.99 26.29 -1.51
CA THR A 395 -17.17 25.98 -2.34
C THR A 395 -17.23 26.80 -3.62
N ASP A 396 -16.25 27.68 -3.85
CA ASP A 396 -16.17 28.47 -5.08
C ASP A 396 -15.73 27.55 -6.26
N PRO A 397 -16.64 27.29 -7.23
CA PRO A 397 -16.33 26.39 -8.34
C PRO A 397 -15.28 26.94 -9.32
N VAL A 398 -14.91 28.22 -9.19
CA VAL A 398 -13.92 28.89 -10.06
C VAL A 398 -12.53 28.89 -9.43
N GLY A 399 -12.42 28.53 -8.16
CA GLY A 399 -11.18 28.52 -7.39
C GLY A 399 -10.39 27.19 -7.42
N TRP A 400 -10.73 26.29 -8.36
CA TRP A 400 -10.07 24.97 -8.50
C TRP A 400 -8.90 25.03 -9.46
#